data_583cd41c2f76ae5b3385a8af98a5537d
#
_entry.id   583cd41c2f76ae5b3385a8af98a5537d
#
_cell.length_a   1.000
_cell.length_b   1.000
_cell.length_c   1.000
_cell.angle_alpha   90.00
_cell.angle_beta   90.00
_cell.angle_gamma   90.00
#
_symmetry.space_group_name_H-M   'P 1'
#
loop_
_entity.id
_entity.type
_entity.pdbx_description
1 polymer ?
#
loop_
_entity_poly.entity_id
_entity_poly.type
_entity_poly.pdbx_seq_one_letter_code
_entity_poly.pdbx_strand_id
1 'polypeptide(L)'
;ATCAARIQLAHVASAQGTACVERLAGSNPLTNLNAVPSCIYTDPEIACVGLTADEAKAAGRAVKVGKYVMFSNGRTVIVQGQRGFIKVVADQETGVILGAQLMCQRATDMISQFTAAVVNGLTAQQLLAAMRPHPTFDEGAGGGAGGSAGQTGSPLKYQELTRQGGRYERI
;
A
#
# COMPACT_ATOMS: atom_id res chain seq x y z
N ALA A 1 -16.17 -12.95 19.15
CA ALA A 1 -16.03 -12.75 17.68
C ALA A 1 -14.81 -13.49 17.15
N THR A 2 -13.66 -13.47 17.84
CA THR A 2 -12.43 -14.15 17.44
C THR A 2 -12.53 -15.67 17.35
N CYS A 3 -13.45 -16.29 18.07
CA CYS A 3 -13.62 -17.76 18.07
C CYS A 3 -14.08 -18.35 16.73
N ALA A 4 -14.67 -17.54 15.85
CA ALA A 4 -15.15 -17.99 14.52
C ALA A 4 -14.24 -17.60 13.36
N ALA A 5 -13.16 -16.83 13.60
CA ALA A 5 -12.36 -16.25 12.56
C ALA A 5 -11.06 -17.02 12.31
N ARG A 6 -10.72 -17.22 11.02
CA ARG A 6 -9.38 -17.69 10.61
C ARG A 6 -8.29 -16.67 10.97
N ILE A 7 -8.65 -15.38 11.04
CA ILE A 7 -7.75 -14.26 11.34
C ILE A 7 -8.09 -13.72 12.72
N GLN A 8 -7.15 -13.85 13.66
CA GLN A 8 -7.32 -13.44 15.07
C GLN A 8 -6.70 -12.06 15.30
N LEU A 9 -7.38 -11.01 14.78
CA LEU A 9 -6.99 -9.60 14.92
C LEU A 9 -8.16 -8.81 15.50
N ALA A 10 -7.89 -7.85 16.40
CA ALA A 10 -8.89 -7.06 17.09
C ALA A 10 -9.81 -6.29 16.13
N HIS A 11 -9.23 -5.61 15.13
CA HIS A 11 -9.99 -4.87 14.12
C HIS A 11 -10.84 -5.79 13.22
N VAL A 12 -10.40 -7.02 12.96
CA VAL A 12 -11.20 -8.02 12.24
C VAL A 12 -12.39 -8.46 13.08
N ALA A 13 -12.18 -8.69 14.36
CA ALA A 13 -13.27 -9.08 15.27
C ALA A 13 -14.35 -7.98 15.36
N SER A 14 -13.92 -6.72 15.48
CA SER A 14 -14.85 -5.57 15.47
C SER A 14 -15.61 -5.46 14.16
N ALA A 15 -14.91 -5.52 13.02
CA ALA A 15 -15.51 -5.45 11.69
C ALA A 15 -16.52 -6.58 11.43
N GLN A 16 -16.18 -7.81 11.82
CA GLN A 16 -17.08 -8.96 11.71
C GLN A 16 -18.31 -8.83 12.60
N GLY A 17 -18.14 -8.30 13.83
CA GLY A 17 -19.25 -8.05 14.74
C GLY A 17 -20.23 -7.03 14.15
N THR A 18 -19.72 -5.90 13.67
CA THR A 18 -20.54 -4.88 13.00
C THR A 18 -21.25 -5.45 11.78
N ALA A 19 -20.52 -6.12 10.88
CA ALA A 19 -21.10 -6.71 9.69
C ALA A 19 -22.16 -7.77 9.98
N CYS A 20 -22.02 -8.52 11.08
CA CYS A 20 -23.03 -9.47 11.51
C CYS A 20 -24.33 -8.77 11.91
N VAL A 21 -24.23 -7.72 12.72
CA VAL A 21 -25.42 -6.94 13.16
C VAL A 21 -26.10 -6.24 11.98
N GLU A 22 -25.32 -5.65 11.06
CA GLU A 22 -25.86 -5.03 9.85
C GLU A 22 -26.66 -6.03 9.00
N ARG A 23 -26.14 -7.26 8.80
CA ARG A 23 -26.86 -8.34 8.09
C ARG A 23 -28.14 -8.74 8.81
N LEU A 24 -28.11 -8.88 10.13
CA LEU A 24 -29.32 -9.21 10.92
C LEU A 24 -30.37 -8.11 10.83
N ALA A 25 -29.93 -6.85 10.68
CA ALA A 25 -30.80 -5.71 10.45
C ALA A 25 -31.27 -5.55 8.98
N GLY A 26 -30.92 -6.48 8.09
CA GLY A 26 -31.30 -6.46 6.69
C GLY A 26 -30.46 -5.51 5.80
N SER A 27 -29.34 -5.00 6.34
CA SER A 27 -28.43 -4.12 5.59
C SER A 27 -27.26 -4.89 4.99
N ASN A 28 -26.68 -4.39 3.89
CA ASN A 28 -25.44 -4.89 3.36
C ASN A 28 -24.25 -4.28 4.11
N PRO A 29 -23.33 -5.07 4.67
CA PRO A 29 -22.16 -4.56 5.35
C PRO A 29 -21.26 -3.75 4.41
N LEU A 30 -20.81 -2.58 4.86
CA LEU A 30 -19.90 -1.71 4.09
C LEU A 30 -18.45 -2.23 4.15
N THR A 31 -18.07 -2.89 5.24
CA THR A 31 -16.68 -3.33 5.43
C THR A 31 -16.34 -4.52 4.54
N ASN A 32 -15.30 -4.38 3.71
CA ASN A 32 -14.76 -5.48 2.93
C ASN A 32 -13.84 -6.35 3.80
N LEU A 33 -14.32 -7.52 4.19
CA LEU A 33 -13.60 -8.47 5.03
C LEU A 33 -12.53 -9.30 4.28
N ASN A 34 -12.38 -9.12 2.96
CA ASN A 34 -11.37 -9.81 2.16
C ASN A 34 -10.05 -9.03 2.07
N ALA A 35 -10.04 -7.75 2.43
CA ALA A 35 -8.86 -6.90 2.43
C ALA A 35 -8.50 -6.50 3.86
N VAL A 36 -7.91 -7.45 4.59
CA VAL A 36 -7.56 -7.27 6.01
C VAL A 36 -6.10 -6.83 6.11
N PRO A 37 -5.80 -5.62 6.64
CA PRO A 37 -4.43 -5.25 6.95
C PRO A 37 -3.94 -6.01 8.19
N SER A 38 -2.67 -6.42 8.14
CA SER A 38 -1.95 -7.03 9.27
C SER A 38 -0.73 -6.20 9.62
N CYS A 39 -0.53 -5.95 10.91
CA CYS A 39 0.53 -5.09 11.43
C CYS A 39 1.33 -5.79 12.52
N ILE A 40 2.66 -5.59 12.50
CA ILE A 40 3.59 -6.06 13.52
C ILE A 40 4.38 -4.82 13.99
N TYR A 41 4.29 -4.52 15.28
CA TYR A 41 4.81 -3.30 15.90
C TYR A 41 6.25 -3.48 16.40
N THR A 42 7.10 -3.98 15.54
CA THR A 42 8.55 -4.09 15.75
C THR A 42 9.27 -2.81 15.32
N ASP A 43 10.59 -2.77 15.45
CA ASP A 43 11.44 -1.73 14.88
C ASP A 43 12.44 -2.37 13.89
N PRO A 44 12.30 -2.17 12.59
CA PRO A 44 11.22 -1.42 11.91
C PRO A 44 9.86 -2.15 11.97
N GLU A 45 8.77 -1.38 11.84
CA GLU A 45 7.42 -1.91 11.74
C GLU A 45 7.23 -2.74 10.47
N ILE A 46 6.33 -3.72 10.54
CA ILE A 46 5.92 -4.52 9.38
C ILE A 46 4.42 -4.41 9.21
N ALA A 47 3.98 -4.19 7.97
CA ALA A 47 2.56 -4.18 7.64
C ALA A 47 2.31 -4.80 6.27
N CYS A 48 1.19 -5.49 6.11
CA CYS A 48 0.80 -6.04 4.84
C CYS A 48 -0.72 -6.03 4.65
N VAL A 49 -1.14 -6.02 3.39
CA VAL A 49 -2.54 -6.18 2.98
C VAL A 49 -2.62 -6.85 1.61
N GLY A 50 -3.66 -7.64 1.37
CA GLY A 50 -3.89 -8.30 0.10
C GLY A 50 -2.89 -9.41 -0.20
N LEU A 51 -2.68 -9.71 -1.48
CA LEU A 51 -1.87 -10.84 -1.93
C LEU A 51 -0.37 -10.49 -2.00
N THR A 52 0.46 -11.43 -1.61
CA THR A 52 1.87 -11.44 -1.98
C THR A 52 2.02 -11.82 -3.46
N ALA A 53 3.19 -11.57 -4.03
CA ALA A 53 3.47 -11.97 -5.42
C ALA A 53 3.37 -13.48 -5.63
N ASP A 54 3.77 -14.27 -4.63
CA ASP A 54 3.76 -15.73 -4.71
C ASP A 54 2.34 -16.29 -4.59
N GLU A 55 1.52 -15.74 -3.70
CA GLU A 55 0.11 -16.07 -3.58
C GLU A 55 -0.67 -15.71 -4.86
N ALA A 56 -0.41 -14.55 -5.44
CA ALA A 56 -1.04 -14.13 -6.69
C ALA A 56 -0.66 -15.07 -7.86
N LYS A 57 0.62 -15.45 -7.96
CA LYS A 57 1.09 -16.42 -8.96
C LYS A 57 0.49 -17.81 -8.73
N ALA A 58 0.41 -18.27 -7.49
CA ALA A 58 -0.21 -19.55 -7.14
C ALA A 58 -1.71 -19.55 -7.49
N ALA A 59 -2.37 -18.38 -7.47
CA ALA A 59 -3.74 -18.19 -7.94
C ALA A 59 -3.85 -18.03 -9.49
N GLY A 60 -2.78 -18.27 -10.25
CA GLY A 60 -2.74 -18.17 -11.70
C GLY A 60 -2.71 -16.73 -12.25
N ARG A 61 -2.41 -15.73 -11.43
CA ARG A 61 -2.37 -14.32 -11.85
C ARG A 61 -0.96 -13.92 -12.28
N ALA A 62 -0.85 -13.27 -13.42
CA ALA A 62 0.36 -12.58 -13.83
C ALA A 62 0.46 -11.25 -13.07
N VAL A 63 1.63 -10.96 -12.48
CA VAL A 63 1.79 -9.78 -11.63
C VAL A 63 3.04 -8.98 -11.97
N LYS A 64 2.96 -7.68 -11.78
CA LYS A 64 4.08 -6.75 -11.70
C LYS A 64 4.34 -6.43 -10.24
N VAL A 65 5.60 -6.37 -9.86
CA VAL A 65 6.03 -6.05 -8.49
C VAL A 65 6.92 -4.82 -8.53
N GLY A 66 6.47 -3.77 -7.86
CA GLY A 66 7.29 -2.60 -7.58
C GLY A 66 7.85 -2.67 -6.18
N LYS A 67 9.12 -2.29 -6.01
CA LYS A 67 9.79 -2.22 -4.72
C LYS A 67 10.53 -0.91 -4.58
N TYR A 68 10.26 -0.19 -3.52
CA TYR A 68 11.01 1.01 -3.12
C TYR A 68 11.84 0.69 -1.88
N VAL A 69 13.12 1.05 -1.91
CA VAL A 69 14.03 0.86 -0.77
C VAL A 69 14.07 2.15 0.05
N MET A 70 13.69 2.07 1.31
CA MET A 70 13.55 3.23 2.20
C MET A 70 14.88 3.94 2.52
N PHE A 71 16.00 3.34 2.24
CA PHE A 71 17.33 3.97 2.37
C PHE A 71 17.46 5.27 1.53
N SER A 72 16.74 5.37 0.41
CA SER A 72 16.72 6.56 -0.44
C SER A 72 15.62 7.57 -0.09
N ASN A 73 14.79 7.27 0.92
CA ASN A 73 13.71 8.16 1.35
C ASN A 73 14.27 9.27 2.25
N GLY A 74 14.01 10.54 1.89
CA GLY A 74 14.55 11.70 2.61
C GLY A 74 14.15 11.74 4.09
N ARG A 75 12.93 11.36 4.44
CA ARG A 75 12.49 11.31 5.85
C ARG A 75 13.21 10.22 6.62
N THR A 76 13.43 9.06 6.01
CA THR A 76 14.21 7.97 6.61
C THR A 76 15.65 8.42 6.94
N VAL A 77 16.27 9.16 6.02
CA VAL A 77 17.62 9.72 6.24
C VAL A 77 17.64 10.73 7.38
N ILE A 78 16.68 11.66 7.41
CA ILE A 78 16.58 12.70 8.46
C ILE A 78 16.47 12.08 9.86
N VAL A 79 15.69 11.02 10.02
CA VAL A 79 15.51 10.38 11.32
C VAL A 79 16.50 9.26 11.61
N GLN A 80 17.51 9.09 10.73
CA GLN A 80 18.49 7.99 10.81
C GLN A 80 17.82 6.62 10.93
N GLY A 81 16.71 6.47 10.21
CA GLY A 81 15.87 5.28 10.25
C GLY A 81 16.55 4.03 9.69
N GLN A 82 16.05 2.89 10.08
CA GLN A 82 16.57 1.60 9.63
C GLN A 82 16.29 1.35 8.15
N ARG A 83 17.07 0.45 7.56
CA ARG A 83 16.82 -0.05 6.20
C ARG A 83 15.46 -0.74 6.15
N GLY A 84 14.72 -0.50 5.07
CA GLY A 84 13.42 -1.10 4.87
C GLY A 84 12.97 -0.99 3.43
N PHE A 85 11.75 -1.42 3.17
CA PHE A 85 11.18 -1.36 1.83
C PHE A 85 9.66 -1.23 1.86
N ILE A 86 9.13 -0.73 0.76
CA ILE A 86 7.72 -0.81 0.41
C ILE A 86 7.62 -1.59 -0.90
N LYS A 87 6.88 -2.70 -0.88
CA LYS A 87 6.63 -3.55 -2.04
C LYS A 87 5.14 -3.52 -2.40
N VAL A 88 4.84 -3.27 -3.66
CA VAL A 88 3.48 -3.24 -4.21
C VAL A 88 3.36 -4.30 -5.27
N VAL A 89 2.30 -5.10 -5.19
CA VAL A 89 1.95 -6.14 -6.15
C VAL A 89 0.73 -5.67 -6.93
N ALA A 90 0.86 -5.58 -8.24
CA ALA A 90 -0.24 -5.21 -9.13
C ALA A 90 -0.46 -6.29 -10.20
N ASP A 91 -1.67 -6.42 -10.63
CA ASP A 91 -2.04 -7.25 -11.76
C ASP A 91 -1.32 -6.75 -13.03
N GLN A 92 -0.76 -7.67 -13.80
CA GLN A 92 0.10 -7.31 -14.93
C GLN A 92 -0.68 -6.67 -16.08
N GLU A 93 -1.91 -7.07 -16.30
CA GLU A 93 -2.74 -6.62 -17.40
C GLU A 93 -3.49 -5.34 -17.05
N THR A 94 -4.18 -5.35 -15.92
CA THR A 94 -5.06 -4.25 -15.50
C THR A 94 -4.35 -3.15 -14.72
N GLY A 95 -3.20 -3.46 -14.10
CA GLY A 95 -2.49 -2.58 -13.19
C GLY A 95 -3.15 -2.41 -11.82
N VAL A 96 -4.24 -3.14 -11.54
CA VAL A 96 -4.96 -3.08 -10.25
C VAL A 96 -4.06 -3.60 -9.13
N ILE A 97 -4.01 -2.86 -8.02
CA ILE A 97 -3.23 -3.25 -6.84
C ILE A 97 -3.89 -4.46 -6.16
N LEU A 98 -3.12 -5.54 -6.04
CA LEU A 98 -3.53 -6.80 -5.42
C LEU A 98 -3.08 -6.91 -3.98
N GLY A 99 -2.02 -6.19 -3.63
CA GLY A 99 -1.50 -6.18 -2.27
C GLY A 99 -0.25 -5.33 -2.11
N ALA A 100 0.13 -5.14 -0.85
CA ALA A 100 1.34 -4.42 -0.48
C ALA A 100 1.97 -5.04 0.77
N GLN A 101 3.31 -5.01 0.84
CA GLN A 101 4.10 -5.43 1.99
C GLN A 101 5.11 -4.33 2.30
N LEU A 102 5.07 -3.86 3.54
CA LEU A 102 5.90 -2.79 4.05
C LEU A 102 6.75 -3.32 5.21
N MET A 103 8.03 -2.97 5.24
CA MET A 103 8.91 -3.12 6.39
C MET A 103 9.71 -1.83 6.51
N CYS A 104 9.26 -0.91 7.34
CA CYS A 104 9.88 0.40 7.53
C CYS A 104 9.24 1.13 8.70
N GLN A 105 9.80 2.25 9.09
CA GLN A 105 9.15 3.14 10.06
C GLN A 105 7.79 3.62 9.54
N ARG A 106 6.80 3.67 10.40
CA ARG A 106 5.40 4.07 10.09
C ARG A 106 4.70 3.14 9.09
N ALA A 107 5.16 1.92 8.91
CA ALA A 107 4.51 0.95 8.03
C ALA A 107 3.06 0.70 8.45
N THR A 108 2.80 0.62 9.76
CA THR A 108 1.47 0.36 10.34
C THR A 108 0.49 1.52 10.12
N ASP A 109 0.97 2.75 10.02
CA ASP A 109 0.15 3.91 9.67
C ASP A 109 -0.09 3.98 8.16
N MET A 110 0.94 3.69 7.36
CA MET A 110 0.88 3.80 5.90
C MET A 110 0.07 2.70 5.23
N ILE A 111 -0.14 1.54 5.87
CA ILE A 111 -0.84 0.40 5.24
C ILE A 111 -2.29 0.74 4.85
N SER A 112 -2.92 1.70 5.52
CA SER A 112 -4.31 2.08 5.30
C SER A 112 -4.58 2.59 3.89
N GLN A 113 -3.63 3.31 3.25
CA GLN A 113 -3.77 3.75 1.86
C GLN A 113 -3.78 2.57 0.87
N PHE A 114 -2.97 1.55 1.13
CA PHE A 114 -2.95 0.33 0.31
C PHE A 114 -4.19 -0.52 0.54
N THR A 115 -4.69 -0.55 1.79
CA THR A 115 -5.97 -1.20 2.09
C THR A 115 -7.10 -0.54 1.31
N ALA A 116 -7.17 0.79 1.31
CA ALA A 116 -8.14 1.53 0.52
C ALA A 116 -7.98 1.27 -0.99
N ALA A 117 -6.75 1.20 -1.49
CA ALA A 117 -6.48 0.88 -2.89
C ALA A 117 -6.96 -0.51 -3.27
N VAL A 118 -6.69 -1.54 -2.45
CA VAL A 118 -7.13 -2.92 -2.69
C VAL A 118 -8.66 -3.03 -2.63
N VAL A 119 -9.30 -2.41 -1.63
CA VAL A 119 -10.77 -2.45 -1.45
C VAL A 119 -11.50 -1.82 -2.63
N ASN A 120 -10.96 -0.71 -3.17
CA ASN A 120 -11.60 0.03 -4.25
C ASN A 120 -11.08 -0.36 -5.65
N GLY A 121 -10.22 -1.37 -5.76
CA GLY A 121 -9.67 -1.83 -7.03
C GLY A 121 -8.85 -0.77 -7.77
N LEU A 122 -8.14 0.11 -7.02
CA LEU A 122 -7.34 1.16 -7.62
C LEU A 122 -6.12 0.57 -8.34
N THR A 123 -5.78 1.16 -9.47
CA THR A 123 -4.55 0.84 -10.19
C THR A 123 -3.34 1.52 -9.53
N ALA A 124 -2.14 0.98 -9.79
CA ALA A 124 -0.90 1.60 -9.34
C ALA A 124 -0.74 3.03 -9.89
N GLN A 125 -1.22 3.31 -11.09
CA GLN A 125 -1.22 4.66 -11.67
C GLN A 125 -2.15 5.62 -10.91
N GLN A 126 -3.35 5.18 -10.52
CA GLN A 126 -4.26 5.99 -9.72
C GLN A 126 -3.68 6.29 -8.33
N LEU A 127 -3.01 5.32 -7.71
CA LEU A 127 -2.31 5.56 -6.44
C LEU A 127 -1.15 6.55 -6.61
N LEU A 128 -0.45 6.55 -7.75
CA LEU A 128 0.61 7.50 -8.06
C LEU A 128 0.09 8.92 -8.30
N ALA A 129 -1.13 9.07 -8.81
CA ALA A 129 -1.74 10.38 -9.05
C ALA A 129 -1.99 11.17 -7.75
N ALA A 130 -2.03 10.50 -6.60
CA ALA A 130 -2.15 11.15 -5.30
C ALA A 130 -0.83 11.84 -4.93
N MET A 131 -0.85 13.16 -4.79
CA MET A 131 0.29 13.96 -4.34
C MET A 131 0.66 13.58 -2.90
N ARG A 132 1.96 13.45 -2.64
CA ARG A 132 2.48 13.17 -1.30
C ARG A 132 3.29 14.34 -0.77
N PRO A 133 3.12 14.70 0.51
CA PRO A 133 3.91 15.78 1.11
C PRO A 133 5.38 15.37 1.25
N HIS A 134 6.28 16.33 1.13
CA HIS A 134 7.73 16.16 1.26
C HIS A 134 8.26 16.95 2.47
N PRO A 135 9.17 16.38 3.33
CA PRO A 135 9.66 15.00 3.30
C PRO A 135 8.81 14.09 4.21
N THR A 136 8.34 12.98 3.67
CA THR A 136 7.57 11.98 4.44
C THR A 136 8.02 10.55 4.13
N PHE A 137 7.69 9.60 5.01
CA PHE A 137 7.86 8.18 4.71
C PHE A 137 6.94 7.73 3.57
N ASP A 138 5.80 8.40 3.41
CA ASP A 138 4.75 8.09 2.46
C ASP A 138 5.17 8.23 0.98
N GLU A 139 6.21 9.04 0.70
CA GLU A 139 6.81 9.12 -0.64
C GLU A 139 7.30 7.75 -1.14
N GLY A 140 7.72 6.86 -0.21
CA GLY A 140 8.08 5.49 -0.53
C GLY A 140 6.93 4.65 -1.10
N ALA A 141 5.69 4.96 -0.74
CA ALA A 141 4.51 4.31 -1.29
C ALA A 141 4.35 4.64 -2.78
N GLY A 142 4.65 5.87 -3.17
CA GLY A 142 4.72 6.26 -4.59
C GLY A 142 5.81 5.51 -5.35
N GLY A 143 6.99 5.36 -4.75
CA GLY A 143 8.09 4.61 -5.36
C GLY A 143 7.74 3.12 -5.58
N GLY A 144 7.08 2.48 -4.62
CA GLY A 144 6.60 1.10 -4.74
C GLY A 144 5.52 0.95 -5.82
N ALA A 145 4.53 1.85 -5.85
CA ALA A 145 3.48 1.86 -6.86
C ALA A 145 4.06 2.16 -8.26
N GLY A 146 5.03 3.08 -8.38
CA GLY A 146 5.70 3.41 -9.64
C GLY A 146 6.39 2.21 -10.28
N GLY A 147 7.11 1.42 -9.50
CA GLY A 147 7.73 0.19 -9.96
C GLY A 147 6.71 -0.83 -10.49
N SER A 148 5.57 -1.01 -9.83
CA SER A 148 4.52 -1.92 -10.29
C SER A 148 3.74 -1.39 -11.50
N ALA A 149 3.68 -0.06 -11.69
CA ALA A 149 3.11 0.55 -12.89
C ALA A 149 4.06 0.49 -14.11
N GLY A 150 5.26 -0.08 -13.96
CA GLY A 150 6.26 -0.14 -15.02
C GLY A 150 7.05 1.15 -15.20
N GLN A 151 6.89 2.10 -14.31
CA GLN A 151 7.73 3.29 -14.26
C GLN A 151 9.04 2.94 -13.55
N THR A 152 10.11 2.70 -14.29
CA THR A 152 11.47 2.57 -13.74
C THR A 152 11.93 3.95 -13.28
N GLY A 153 11.46 4.38 -12.14
CA GLY A 153 11.74 5.72 -11.63
C GLY A 153 12.31 5.64 -10.23
N SER A 154 13.64 5.80 -10.18
CA SER A 154 14.29 6.46 -9.03
C SER A 154 13.65 7.85 -8.83
N PRO A 155 13.56 8.36 -7.57
CA PRO A 155 13.17 9.76 -7.28
C PRO A 155 13.93 10.80 -8.12
N LEU A 156 15.08 10.43 -8.68
CA LEU A 156 15.90 11.25 -9.58
C LEU A 156 15.21 11.61 -10.91
N LYS A 157 14.27 10.80 -11.43
CA LYS A 157 13.53 11.18 -12.65
C LYS A 157 12.55 12.33 -12.45
N TYR A 158 12.04 12.52 -11.25
CA TYR A 158 11.22 13.69 -10.94
C TYR A 158 12.04 14.98 -11.04
N GLN A 159 13.34 14.92 -10.69
CA GLN A 159 14.26 16.06 -10.81
C GLN A 159 14.67 16.35 -12.27
N GLU A 160 14.71 15.34 -13.14
CA GLU A 160 15.01 15.55 -14.56
C GLU A 160 13.84 16.19 -15.31
N LEU A 161 12.61 15.85 -14.99
CA LEU A 161 11.41 16.47 -15.57
C LEU A 161 11.26 17.95 -15.16
N THR A 162 11.69 18.31 -13.94
CA THR A 162 11.70 19.71 -13.50
C THR A 162 12.85 20.53 -14.11
N ARG A 163 13.93 19.90 -14.57
CA ARG A 163 15.03 20.57 -15.29
C ARG A 163 14.71 20.85 -16.75
N GLN A 164 13.73 20.20 -17.34
CA GLN A 164 13.31 20.42 -18.73
C GLN A 164 12.19 21.47 -18.90
N GLY A 165 12.13 22.47 -18.02
CA GLY A 165 11.50 23.76 -18.36
C GLY A 165 9.98 23.77 -18.45
N GLY A 166 9.26 23.08 -17.60
CA GLY A 166 7.81 23.29 -17.42
C GLY A 166 7.55 24.56 -16.61
N ARG A 167 7.04 25.63 -17.22
CA ARG A 167 6.50 26.79 -16.50
C ARG A 167 5.31 26.35 -15.67
N TYR A 168 5.42 26.49 -14.36
CA TYR A 168 4.24 26.45 -13.49
C TYR A 168 3.56 27.81 -13.56
N GLU A 169 2.40 27.92 -14.20
CA GLU A 169 1.50 29.01 -13.94
C GLU A 169 0.90 28.82 -12.56
N ARG A 170 1.04 29.83 -11.71
CA ARG A 170 0.43 29.83 -10.36
C ARG A 170 -1.07 29.95 -10.52
N ILE A 171 -1.80 29.01 -9.96
CA ILE A 171 -3.21 29.18 -9.63
C ILE A 171 -3.30 29.92 -8.31
#